data_32adbe786bfb304e39c939275c3f5fdd
#
_entry.id   32adbe786bfb304e39c939275c3f5fdd
#
_cell.length_a   1.000
_cell.length_b   1.000
_cell.length_c   1.000
_cell.angle_alpha   90.00
_cell.angle_beta   90.00
_cell.angle_gamma   90.00
#
_symmetry.space_group_name_H-M   'P 1'
#
loop_
_entity.id
_entity.type
_entity.pdbx_description
1 polymer ?
#
loop_
_entity_poly.entity_id
_entity_poly.type
_entity_poly.pdbx_seq_one_letter_code
_entity_poly.pdbx_strand_id
1 'polypeptide(L)'
;MKKRLLFGQIKNHLEKKQISLIIGARQTGKTTLMQQLQHRIKQKSLPSFFLTLEDPRLLSLLNEHPENLKQVLPPLNHKIKTYIFIDEIQYLKDPSNFLKYHYDTGVGRIKLIVSGSSSFYIDDKFRDSLAGRKRIFRLSTLSFEEFLLFKEKKELSSYLFRDPIPQIYKNELSILQNEYMIYGGYPDVVLEPDYKEKQLFLTESQKKSPDLFFLVKHSLKLVCK
;
A
#
# COMPACT_ATOMS: atom_id res chain seq x y z
N MET A 1 2.73 7.01 -14.41
CA MET A 1 2.07 6.55 -13.16
C MET A 1 2.84 7.12 -11.98
N LYS A 2 2.15 7.80 -11.04
CA LYS A 2 2.78 8.49 -9.90
C LYS A 2 3.22 7.48 -8.84
N LYS A 3 4.39 7.70 -8.25
CA LYS A 3 4.97 6.75 -7.27
C LYS A 3 4.85 7.28 -5.86
N ARG A 4 4.53 6.38 -4.92
CA ARG A 4 4.58 6.66 -3.48
C ARG A 4 6.03 6.65 -3.00
N LEU A 5 6.34 7.45 -1.97
CA LEU A 5 7.68 7.45 -1.34
C LEU A 5 8.05 6.06 -0.81
N LEU A 6 7.06 5.33 -0.30
CA LEU A 6 7.23 3.98 0.21
C LEU A 6 7.71 2.96 -0.86
N PHE A 7 7.48 3.25 -2.16
CA PHE A 7 7.91 2.39 -3.26
C PHE A 7 9.41 2.05 -3.20
N GLY A 8 10.26 3.04 -2.93
CA GLY A 8 11.70 2.84 -2.83
C GLY A 8 12.10 1.85 -1.73
N GLN A 9 11.48 1.98 -0.56
CA GLN A 9 11.74 1.11 0.59
C GLN A 9 11.33 -0.35 0.31
N ILE A 10 10.13 -0.56 -0.26
CA ILE A 10 9.65 -1.90 -0.57
C ILE A 10 10.49 -2.51 -1.70
N LYS A 11 10.83 -1.73 -2.74
CA LYS A 11 11.72 -2.16 -3.82
C LYS A 11 13.03 -2.73 -3.29
N ASN A 12 13.67 -2.05 -2.33
CA ASN A 12 14.91 -2.51 -1.70
C ASN A 12 14.70 -3.77 -0.85
N HIS A 13 13.49 -3.97 -0.32
CA HIS A 13 13.15 -5.16 0.47
C HIS A 13 12.79 -6.38 -0.39
N LEU A 14 12.60 -6.24 -1.70
CA LEU A 14 12.29 -7.37 -2.60
C LEU A 14 13.39 -8.44 -2.60
N GLU A 15 14.63 -8.05 -2.35
CA GLU A 15 15.77 -8.98 -2.30
C GLU A 15 15.85 -9.75 -0.96
N LYS A 16 15.19 -9.27 0.08
CA LYS A 16 15.18 -9.93 1.39
C LYS A 16 14.24 -11.15 1.40
N LYS A 17 14.58 -12.16 2.20
CA LYS A 17 13.75 -13.37 2.37
C LYS A 17 12.38 -13.06 2.98
N GLN A 18 12.34 -12.13 3.93
CA GLN A 18 11.13 -11.80 4.69
C GLN A 18 9.96 -11.39 3.79
N ILE A 19 8.77 -11.74 4.21
CA ILE A 19 7.52 -11.32 3.57
C ILE A 19 7.43 -9.79 3.64
N SER A 20 7.10 -9.14 2.53
CA SER A 20 6.75 -7.72 2.50
C SER A 20 5.24 -7.57 2.74
N LEU A 21 4.84 -7.13 3.92
CA LEU A 21 3.44 -6.91 4.27
C LEU A 21 3.10 -5.42 4.17
N ILE A 22 2.24 -5.06 3.21
CA ILE A 22 1.78 -3.70 2.97
C ILE A 22 0.41 -3.54 3.63
N ILE A 23 0.34 -2.74 4.68
CA ILE A 23 -0.91 -2.47 5.39
C ILE A 23 -1.32 -1.01 5.25
N GLY A 24 -2.60 -0.77 5.20
CA GLY A 24 -3.15 0.59 5.10
C GLY A 24 -4.66 0.58 4.94
N ALA A 25 -5.28 1.73 5.15
CA ALA A 25 -6.71 1.89 4.94
C ALA A 25 -7.12 1.54 3.49
N ARG A 26 -8.41 1.35 3.26
CA ARG A 26 -8.93 1.23 1.89
C ARG A 26 -8.61 2.49 1.09
N GLN A 27 -8.47 2.37 -0.23
CA GLN A 27 -8.24 3.49 -1.16
C GLN A 27 -6.91 4.26 -0.94
N THR A 28 -5.97 3.75 -0.14
CA THR A 28 -4.63 4.37 -0.01
C THR A 28 -3.67 4.02 -1.14
N GLY A 29 -4.10 3.17 -2.08
CA GLY A 29 -3.30 2.78 -3.25
C GLY A 29 -2.39 1.56 -3.03
N LYS A 30 -2.74 0.63 -2.11
CA LYS A 30 -1.97 -0.62 -1.86
C LYS A 30 -1.81 -1.44 -3.13
N THR A 31 -2.93 -1.77 -3.78
CA THR A 31 -2.97 -2.56 -5.03
C THR A 31 -2.14 -1.89 -6.13
N THR A 32 -2.30 -0.57 -6.31
CA THR A 32 -1.55 0.21 -7.30
C THR A 32 -0.04 0.15 -7.04
N LEU A 33 0.38 0.27 -5.77
CA LEU A 33 1.78 0.17 -5.36
C LEU A 33 2.35 -1.23 -5.66
N MET A 34 1.57 -2.29 -5.37
CA MET A 34 1.96 -3.68 -5.67
C MET A 34 2.09 -3.91 -7.19
N GLN A 35 1.16 -3.39 -7.99
CA GLN A 35 1.22 -3.47 -9.46
C GLN A 35 2.45 -2.75 -10.02
N GLN A 36 2.81 -1.58 -9.47
CA GLN A 36 4.04 -0.87 -9.84
C GLN A 36 5.30 -1.69 -9.52
N LEU A 37 5.33 -2.36 -8.37
CA LEU A 37 6.43 -3.25 -7.99
C LEU A 37 6.51 -4.46 -8.93
N GLN A 38 5.37 -5.08 -9.24
CA GLN A 38 5.31 -6.19 -10.18
C GLN A 38 5.79 -5.78 -11.57
N HIS A 39 5.33 -4.64 -12.07
CA HIS A 39 5.80 -4.11 -13.35
C HIS A 39 7.33 -3.96 -13.39
N ARG A 40 7.94 -3.46 -12.32
CA ARG A 40 9.39 -3.36 -12.19
C ARG A 40 10.10 -4.70 -12.21
N ILE A 41 9.50 -5.74 -11.62
CA ILE A 41 10.04 -7.10 -11.62
C ILE A 41 9.95 -7.70 -13.03
N LYS A 42 8.81 -7.52 -13.71
CA LYS A 42 8.62 -7.96 -15.12
C LYS A 42 9.61 -7.30 -16.07
N GLN A 43 9.95 -6.01 -15.86
CA GLN A 43 10.99 -5.32 -16.65
C GLN A 43 12.38 -5.96 -16.49
N LYS A 44 12.63 -6.71 -15.42
CA LYS A 44 13.86 -7.47 -15.20
C LYS A 44 13.75 -8.92 -15.71
N SER A 45 12.69 -9.27 -16.44
CA SER A 45 12.38 -10.63 -16.91
C SER A 45 12.33 -11.67 -15.78
N LEU A 46 11.96 -11.26 -14.57
CA LEU A 46 11.81 -12.15 -13.42
C LEU A 46 10.36 -12.64 -13.30
N PRO A 47 10.14 -13.91 -12.96
CA PRO A 47 8.80 -14.48 -12.82
C PRO A 47 8.04 -13.80 -11.68
N SER A 48 6.83 -13.32 -11.98
CA SER A 48 5.99 -12.64 -10.99
C SER A 48 4.51 -12.88 -11.27
N PHE A 49 3.76 -13.20 -10.22
CA PHE A 49 2.33 -13.50 -10.25
C PHE A 49 1.58 -12.55 -9.32
N PHE A 50 0.39 -12.16 -9.74
CA PHE A 50 -0.48 -11.28 -8.96
C PHE A 50 -1.82 -11.99 -8.74
N LEU A 51 -2.18 -12.20 -7.48
CA LEU A 51 -3.38 -12.88 -7.04
C LEU A 51 -4.19 -11.92 -6.18
N THR A 52 -5.50 -11.86 -6.42
CA THR A 52 -6.43 -11.12 -5.52
C THR A 52 -7.36 -12.11 -4.83
N LEU A 53 -7.46 -11.98 -3.53
CA LEU A 53 -8.36 -12.81 -2.72
C LEU A 53 -9.82 -12.29 -2.73
N GLU A 54 -10.11 -11.29 -3.55
CA GLU A 54 -11.48 -10.91 -3.89
C GLU A 54 -12.13 -11.92 -4.86
N ASP A 55 -11.35 -12.75 -5.58
CA ASP A 55 -11.89 -13.86 -6.38
C ASP A 55 -12.33 -15.01 -5.44
N PRO A 56 -13.65 -15.31 -5.35
CA PRO A 56 -14.16 -16.33 -4.44
C PRO A 56 -13.63 -17.74 -4.75
N ARG A 57 -13.33 -18.04 -6.00
CA ARG A 57 -12.83 -19.36 -6.42
C ARG A 57 -11.41 -19.57 -5.91
N LEU A 58 -10.56 -18.55 -6.09
CA LEU A 58 -9.20 -18.55 -5.59
C LEU A 58 -9.19 -18.60 -4.06
N LEU A 59 -10.04 -17.78 -3.42
CA LEU A 59 -10.17 -17.73 -1.97
C LEU A 59 -10.60 -19.09 -1.39
N SER A 60 -11.60 -19.76 -2.00
CA SER A 60 -12.04 -21.08 -1.57
C SER A 60 -10.91 -22.09 -1.64
N LEU A 61 -10.21 -22.14 -2.77
CA LEU A 61 -9.10 -23.07 -3.01
C LEU A 61 -7.97 -22.88 -1.97
N LEU A 62 -7.56 -21.63 -1.70
CA LEU A 62 -6.48 -21.36 -0.76
C LEU A 62 -6.89 -21.54 0.71
N ASN A 63 -8.19 -21.46 1.03
CA ASN A 63 -8.72 -21.76 2.33
C ASN A 63 -8.81 -23.28 2.66
N GLU A 64 -8.81 -24.13 1.65
CA GLU A 64 -8.78 -25.58 1.83
C GLU A 64 -7.41 -26.03 2.37
N HIS A 65 -6.33 -25.60 1.71
CA HIS A 65 -4.98 -25.90 2.16
C HIS A 65 -3.98 -24.87 1.60
N PRO A 66 -2.99 -24.40 2.39
CA PRO A 66 -1.97 -23.45 1.92
C PRO A 66 -1.21 -23.93 0.68
N GLU A 67 -0.97 -25.25 0.56
CA GLU A 67 -0.25 -25.84 -0.57
C GLU A 67 -0.96 -25.66 -1.91
N ASN A 68 -2.28 -25.44 -1.90
CA ASN A 68 -3.06 -25.22 -3.12
C ASN A 68 -2.62 -23.99 -3.93
N LEU A 69 -1.79 -23.10 -3.35
CA LEU A 69 -1.12 -22.05 -4.11
C LEU A 69 -0.31 -22.62 -5.30
N LYS A 70 0.23 -23.83 -5.16
CA LYS A 70 0.98 -24.50 -6.27
C LYS A 70 0.09 -24.86 -7.45
N GLN A 71 -1.22 -25.06 -7.24
CA GLN A 71 -2.16 -25.38 -8.32
C GLN A 71 -2.53 -24.15 -9.15
N VAL A 72 -2.37 -22.95 -8.58
CA VAL A 72 -2.68 -21.67 -9.23
C VAL A 72 -1.50 -21.11 -10.01
N LEU A 73 -0.30 -21.58 -9.66
CA LEU A 73 0.94 -21.11 -10.27
C LEU A 73 1.44 -22.13 -11.30
N PRO A 74 2.05 -21.68 -12.40
CA PRO A 74 2.77 -22.58 -13.29
C PRO A 74 3.94 -23.25 -12.55
N PRO A 75 4.49 -24.34 -13.05
CA PRO A 75 5.66 -24.99 -12.48
C PRO A 75 6.79 -23.97 -12.26
N LEU A 76 7.23 -23.83 -11.01
CA LEU A 76 8.24 -22.84 -10.65
C LEU A 76 9.65 -23.37 -10.93
N ASN A 77 10.47 -22.55 -11.60
CA ASN A 77 11.88 -22.85 -11.76
C ASN A 77 12.61 -22.63 -10.43
N HIS A 78 13.12 -23.71 -9.85
CA HIS A 78 13.82 -23.67 -8.56
C HIS A 78 15.16 -22.91 -8.57
N LYS A 79 15.69 -22.55 -9.74
CA LYS A 79 16.93 -21.78 -9.87
C LYS A 79 16.69 -20.27 -9.89
N ILE A 80 15.44 -19.82 -10.09
CA ILE A 80 15.08 -18.40 -10.25
C ILE A 80 14.11 -18.01 -9.14
N LYS A 81 14.38 -16.88 -8.49
CA LYS A 81 13.49 -16.31 -7.47
C LYS A 81 12.18 -15.86 -8.11
N THR A 82 11.07 -16.35 -7.58
CA THR A 82 9.71 -16.02 -8.02
C THR A 82 9.06 -15.07 -7.05
N TYR A 83 8.40 -14.03 -7.57
CA TYR A 83 7.72 -13.01 -6.79
C TYR A 83 6.21 -13.23 -6.86
N ILE A 84 5.57 -13.41 -5.71
CA ILE A 84 4.14 -13.64 -5.62
C ILE A 84 3.50 -12.49 -4.85
N PHE A 85 2.62 -11.78 -5.52
CA PHE A 85 1.81 -10.69 -4.97
C PHE A 85 0.45 -11.24 -4.62
N ILE A 86 0.01 -11.06 -3.37
CA ILE A 86 -1.31 -11.48 -2.88
C ILE A 86 -2.00 -10.27 -2.28
N ASP A 87 -3.06 -9.83 -2.93
CA ASP A 87 -3.86 -8.67 -2.48
C ASP A 87 -4.98 -9.13 -1.56
N GLU A 88 -5.27 -8.30 -0.54
CA GLU A 88 -6.35 -8.46 0.44
C GLU A 88 -6.26 -9.78 1.25
N ILE A 89 -5.07 -10.04 1.83
CA ILE A 89 -4.75 -11.28 2.57
C ILE A 89 -5.73 -11.57 3.73
N GLN A 90 -6.41 -10.56 4.27
CA GLN A 90 -7.37 -10.71 5.37
C GLN A 90 -8.62 -11.52 4.99
N TYR A 91 -8.87 -11.78 3.72
CA TYR A 91 -9.98 -12.65 3.32
C TYR A 91 -9.73 -14.14 3.61
N LEU A 92 -8.47 -14.56 3.77
CA LEU A 92 -8.18 -15.93 4.20
C LEU A 92 -8.69 -16.17 5.63
N LYS A 93 -9.15 -17.40 5.91
CA LYS A 93 -9.56 -17.84 7.24
C LYS A 93 -8.40 -17.85 8.23
N ASP A 94 -7.22 -18.30 7.77
CA ASP A 94 -5.99 -18.30 8.55
C ASP A 94 -4.80 -17.80 7.72
N PRO A 95 -4.68 -16.48 7.55
CA PRO A 95 -3.60 -15.85 6.80
C PRO A 95 -2.24 -16.05 7.47
N SER A 96 -2.19 -16.21 8.79
CA SER A 96 -0.95 -16.44 9.53
C SER A 96 -0.32 -17.77 9.17
N ASN A 97 -1.11 -18.84 9.23
CA ASN A 97 -0.67 -20.19 8.86
C ASN A 97 -0.27 -20.25 7.38
N PHE A 98 -1.07 -19.67 6.50
CA PHE A 98 -0.78 -19.58 5.07
C PHE A 98 0.58 -18.92 4.78
N LEU A 99 0.83 -17.75 5.36
CA LEU A 99 2.07 -17.02 5.15
C LEU A 99 3.28 -17.73 5.78
N LYS A 100 3.10 -18.31 6.98
CA LYS A 100 4.14 -19.09 7.66
C LYS A 100 4.53 -20.31 6.84
N TYR A 101 3.54 -21.08 6.36
CA TYR A 101 3.77 -22.26 5.52
C TYR A 101 4.65 -21.93 4.31
N HIS A 102 4.28 -20.90 3.53
CA HIS A 102 5.03 -20.53 2.34
C HIS A 102 6.39 -19.88 2.64
N TYR A 103 6.53 -19.20 3.76
CA TYR A 103 7.83 -18.68 4.18
C TYR A 103 8.80 -19.81 4.55
N ASP A 104 8.32 -20.81 5.29
CA ASP A 104 9.15 -21.90 5.80
C ASP A 104 9.47 -22.93 4.69
N THR A 105 8.50 -23.27 3.82
CA THR A 105 8.67 -24.23 2.71
C THR A 105 9.31 -23.64 1.46
N GLY A 106 9.05 -22.37 1.17
CA GLY A 106 9.54 -21.67 -0.02
C GLY A 106 10.95 -21.08 0.09
N VAL A 107 11.77 -21.59 1.01
CA VAL A 107 13.06 -21.02 1.45
C VAL A 107 13.90 -20.43 0.30
N GLY A 108 13.96 -19.08 0.27
CA GLY A 108 14.81 -18.31 -0.65
C GLY A 108 14.36 -18.25 -2.11
N ARG A 109 13.39 -19.07 -2.51
CA ARG A 109 12.90 -19.23 -3.89
C ARG A 109 11.65 -18.40 -4.17
N ILE A 110 10.84 -18.18 -3.15
CA ILE A 110 9.59 -17.40 -3.23
C ILE A 110 9.75 -16.15 -2.41
N LYS A 111 9.42 -15.01 -3.03
CA LYS A 111 9.26 -13.73 -2.36
C LYS A 111 7.78 -13.38 -2.32
N LEU A 112 7.20 -13.37 -1.11
CA LEU A 112 5.83 -12.95 -0.89
C LEU A 112 5.77 -11.44 -0.66
N ILE A 113 4.88 -10.77 -1.39
CA ILE A 113 4.49 -9.38 -1.21
C ILE A 113 2.97 -9.39 -1.03
N VAL A 114 2.50 -9.04 0.15
CA VAL A 114 1.08 -9.16 0.47
C VAL A 114 0.51 -7.83 0.92
N SER A 115 -0.75 -7.57 0.61
CA SER A 115 -1.48 -6.43 1.16
C SER A 115 -2.54 -6.88 2.16
N GLY A 116 -2.88 -5.98 3.08
CA GLY A 116 -4.00 -6.17 4.00
C GLY A 116 -4.54 -4.84 4.52
N SER A 117 -5.76 -4.85 5.03
CA SER A 117 -6.33 -3.68 5.71
C SER A 117 -5.60 -3.41 7.03
N SER A 118 -5.59 -2.13 7.47
CA SER A 118 -4.97 -1.76 8.75
C SER A 118 -5.68 -2.39 9.94
N SER A 119 -7.00 -2.58 9.88
CA SER A 119 -7.79 -3.24 10.93
C SER A 119 -7.39 -4.70 11.14
N PHE A 120 -7.05 -5.42 10.07
CA PHE A 120 -6.58 -6.79 10.13
C PHE A 120 -5.27 -6.95 10.93
N TYR A 121 -4.40 -5.94 10.91
CA TYR A 121 -3.11 -5.98 11.61
C TYR A 121 -3.22 -5.73 13.13
N ILE A 122 -4.38 -5.31 13.63
CA ILE A 122 -4.62 -5.07 15.06
C ILE A 122 -4.73 -6.41 15.82
N ASP A 123 -5.02 -7.53 15.11
CA ASP A 123 -5.04 -8.85 15.71
C ASP A 123 -3.62 -9.27 16.18
N ASP A 124 -3.45 -9.40 17.49
CA ASP A 124 -2.18 -9.77 18.13
C ASP A 124 -1.70 -11.16 17.69
N LYS A 125 -2.62 -12.10 17.46
CA LYS A 125 -2.29 -13.45 16.98
C LYS A 125 -1.58 -13.39 15.62
N PHE A 126 -2.03 -12.52 14.73
CA PHE A 126 -1.36 -12.32 13.43
C PHE A 126 0.02 -11.66 13.59
N ARG A 127 0.16 -10.76 14.57
CA ARG A 127 1.44 -10.08 14.83
C ARG A 127 2.51 -11.06 15.29
N ASP A 128 2.21 -11.89 16.25
CA ASP A 128 3.18 -12.76 16.94
C ASP A 128 3.56 -14.00 16.11
N SER A 129 2.60 -14.59 15.39
CA SER A 129 2.83 -15.80 14.60
C SER A 129 3.87 -15.66 13.48
N LEU A 130 4.09 -14.44 12.99
CA LEU A 130 5.03 -14.12 11.89
C LEU A 130 6.26 -13.32 12.37
N ALA A 131 6.59 -13.39 13.67
CA ALA A 131 7.78 -12.74 14.21
C ALA A 131 9.04 -13.18 13.46
N GLY A 132 9.88 -12.23 13.05
CA GLY A 132 11.08 -12.47 12.24
C GLY A 132 10.86 -12.82 10.76
N ARG A 133 9.64 -13.22 10.36
CA ARG A 133 9.30 -13.67 9.00
C ARG A 133 8.77 -12.57 8.10
N LYS A 134 8.30 -11.45 8.66
CA LYS A 134 7.70 -10.34 7.91
C LYS A 134 8.39 -9.02 8.17
N ARG A 135 8.31 -8.12 7.21
CA ARG A 135 8.53 -6.68 7.38
C ARG A 135 7.26 -5.95 6.96
N ILE A 136 6.83 -5.04 7.82
CA ILE A 136 5.60 -4.27 7.64
C ILE A 136 5.93 -2.94 7.02
N PHE A 137 5.15 -2.57 6.02
CA PHE A 137 5.15 -1.29 5.34
C PHE A 137 3.77 -0.65 5.49
N ARG A 138 3.71 0.43 6.26
CA ARG A 138 2.45 1.15 6.48
C ARG A 138 2.23 2.16 5.37
N LEU A 139 1.17 1.98 4.60
CA LEU A 139 0.76 2.90 3.55
C LEU A 139 -0.42 3.72 4.04
N SER A 140 -0.16 4.95 4.45
CA SER A 140 -1.19 5.95 4.77
C SER A 140 -1.73 6.62 3.50
N THR A 141 -2.64 7.55 3.64
CA THR A 141 -2.94 8.55 2.62
C THR A 141 -1.66 9.30 2.22
N LEU A 142 -1.69 10.07 1.14
CA LEU A 142 -0.53 10.85 0.70
C LEU A 142 -0.10 11.81 1.81
N SER A 143 1.20 11.88 2.08
CA SER A 143 1.76 13.01 2.84
C SER A 143 1.66 14.29 2.02
N PHE A 144 1.84 15.47 2.63
CA PHE A 144 1.82 16.73 1.88
C PHE A 144 2.92 16.78 0.80
N GLU A 145 4.08 16.18 1.08
CA GLU A 145 5.13 16.01 0.07
C GLU A 145 4.65 15.16 -1.11
N GLU A 146 4.04 13.99 -0.83
CA GLU A 146 3.47 13.13 -1.87
C GLU A 146 2.33 13.82 -2.62
N PHE A 147 1.49 14.60 -1.91
CA PHE A 147 0.45 15.42 -2.52
C PHE A 147 1.01 16.37 -3.56
N LEU A 148 2.07 17.12 -3.22
CA LEU A 148 2.75 18.01 -4.17
C LEU A 148 3.30 17.25 -5.38
N LEU A 149 3.92 16.08 -5.16
CA LEU A 149 4.42 15.23 -6.24
C LEU A 149 3.28 14.71 -7.13
N PHE A 150 2.12 14.39 -6.55
CA PHE A 150 0.93 13.96 -7.29
C PHE A 150 0.29 15.10 -8.07
N LYS A 151 0.40 16.34 -7.59
CA LYS A 151 0.02 17.57 -8.30
C LYS A 151 1.09 18.05 -9.30
N GLU A 152 2.17 17.26 -9.48
CA GLU A 152 3.30 17.60 -10.38
C GLU A 152 4.11 18.84 -9.96
N LYS A 153 3.99 19.22 -8.69
CA LYS A 153 4.67 20.35 -8.07
C LYS A 153 6.01 19.93 -7.44
N LYS A 154 6.89 19.29 -8.22
CA LYS A 154 8.18 18.76 -7.72
C LYS A 154 9.08 19.83 -7.14
N GLU A 155 9.08 21.00 -7.75
CA GLU A 155 9.89 22.11 -7.29
C GLU A 155 9.45 22.55 -5.88
N LEU A 156 8.16 22.76 -5.68
CA LEU A 156 7.61 23.10 -4.36
C LEU A 156 7.90 22.02 -3.30
N SER A 157 7.81 20.75 -3.68
CA SER A 157 8.18 19.65 -2.79
C SER A 157 9.63 19.75 -2.32
N SER A 158 10.55 20.21 -3.15
CA SER A 158 11.97 20.36 -2.79
C SER A 158 12.24 21.49 -1.78
N TYR A 159 11.31 22.44 -1.63
CA TYR A 159 11.41 23.55 -0.68
C TYR A 159 10.75 23.28 0.67
N LEU A 160 9.98 22.20 0.84
CA LEU A 160 9.27 21.91 2.10
C LEU A 160 10.19 21.83 3.33
N PHE A 161 11.44 21.44 3.11
CA PHE A 161 12.44 21.25 4.18
C PHE A 161 13.57 22.28 4.12
N ARG A 162 13.38 23.39 3.38
CA ARG A 162 14.36 24.48 3.27
C ARG A 162 13.84 25.72 4.02
N ASP A 163 14.73 26.39 4.71
CA ASP A 163 14.45 27.67 5.36
C ASP A 163 15.54 28.70 4.97
N PRO A 164 15.18 29.86 4.47
CA PRO A 164 13.81 30.34 4.20
C PRO A 164 13.23 29.81 2.91
N ILE A 165 11.90 29.62 2.87
CA ILE A 165 11.19 29.33 1.64
C ILE A 165 11.15 30.64 0.79
N PRO A 166 11.55 30.63 -0.50
CA PRO A 166 11.47 31.80 -1.36
C PRO A 166 10.03 32.37 -1.40
N GLN A 167 9.91 33.71 -1.35
CA GLN A 167 8.62 34.38 -1.27
C GLN A 167 7.68 34.02 -2.43
N ILE A 168 8.23 33.79 -3.63
CA ILE A 168 7.46 33.40 -4.82
C ILE A 168 6.68 32.11 -4.64
N TYR A 169 7.16 31.17 -3.80
CA TYR A 169 6.52 29.88 -3.56
C TYR A 169 5.59 29.88 -2.35
N LYS A 170 5.68 30.86 -1.45
CA LYS A 170 4.88 30.86 -0.22
C LYS A 170 3.38 30.89 -0.49
N ASN A 171 2.93 31.71 -1.41
CA ASN A 171 1.52 31.86 -1.76
C ASN A 171 0.97 30.56 -2.35
N GLU A 172 1.68 29.96 -3.31
CA GLU A 172 1.26 28.71 -3.96
C GLU A 172 1.25 27.56 -2.97
N LEU A 173 2.27 27.45 -2.11
CA LEU A 173 2.30 26.44 -1.05
C LEU A 173 1.14 26.59 -0.08
N SER A 174 0.77 27.84 0.31
CA SER A 174 -0.37 28.09 1.19
C SER A 174 -1.70 27.64 0.56
N ILE A 175 -1.92 27.93 -0.72
CA ILE A 175 -3.11 27.48 -1.45
C ILE A 175 -3.19 25.96 -1.50
N LEU A 176 -2.09 25.30 -1.85
CA LEU A 176 -2.02 23.83 -1.94
C LEU A 176 -2.14 23.16 -0.57
N GLN A 177 -1.61 23.80 0.48
CA GLN A 177 -1.78 23.33 1.86
C GLN A 177 -3.23 23.40 2.31
N ASN A 178 -3.93 24.50 1.97
CA ASN A 178 -5.35 24.63 2.25
C ASN A 178 -6.18 23.57 1.50
N GLU A 179 -5.89 23.33 0.22
CA GLU A 179 -6.51 22.23 -0.54
C GLU A 179 -6.30 20.88 0.14
N TYR A 180 -5.06 20.59 0.55
CA TYR A 180 -4.72 19.35 1.24
C TYR A 180 -5.43 19.21 2.60
N MET A 181 -5.56 20.32 3.37
CA MET A 181 -6.28 20.31 4.64
C MET A 181 -7.78 20.07 4.48
N ILE A 182 -8.38 20.59 3.41
CA ILE A 182 -9.83 20.47 3.15
C ILE A 182 -10.17 19.07 2.60
N TYR A 183 -9.42 18.59 1.62
CA TYR A 183 -9.76 17.37 0.87
C TYR A 183 -8.93 16.15 1.29
N GLY A 184 -7.86 16.34 2.05
CA GLY A 184 -6.99 15.27 2.52
C GLY A 184 -6.07 14.69 1.45
N GLY A 185 -5.47 13.55 1.77
CA GLY A 185 -4.44 12.91 0.96
C GLY A 185 -4.86 11.60 0.30
N TYR A 186 -6.13 11.33 0.07
CA TYR A 186 -6.54 10.15 -0.71
C TYR A 186 -6.10 10.30 -2.16
N PRO A 187 -5.36 9.32 -2.75
CA PRO A 187 -4.82 9.46 -4.10
C PRO A 187 -5.86 9.85 -5.15
N ASP A 188 -7.03 9.21 -5.13
CA ASP A 188 -8.09 9.46 -6.11
C ASP A 188 -8.69 10.87 -5.95
N VAL A 189 -8.86 11.34 -4.71
CA VAL A 189 -9.31 12.71 -4.41
C VAL A 189 -8.28 13.76 -4.86
N VAL A 190 -7.00 13.49 -4.64
CA VAL A 190 -5.92 14.42 -5.04
C VAL A 190 -5.79 14.52 -6.55
N LEU A 191 -6.05 13.43 -7.27
CA LEU A 191 -5.96 13.38 -8.73
C LEU A 191 -7.23 13.91 -9.42
N GLU A 192 -8.34 13.99 -8.71
CA GLU A 192 -9.59 14.53 -9.24
C GLU A 192 -9.49 16.06 -9.41
N PRO A 193 -9.71 16.62 -10.61
CA PRO A 193 -9.65 18.07 -10.83
C PRO A 193 -10.90 18.80 -10.34
N ASP A 194 -12.08 18.18 -10.37
CA ASP A 194 -13.35 18.83 -10.02
C ASP A 194 -13.60 18.81 -8.51
N TYR A 195 -13.85 19.98 -7.93
CA TYR A 195 -14.08 20.13 -6.48
C TYR A 195 -15.37 19.49 -5.99
N LYS A 196 -16.43 19.45 -6.82
CA LYS A 196 -17.69 18.79 -6.45
C LYS A 196 -17.52 17.29 -6.40
N GLU A 197 -16.82 16.73 -7.39
CA GLU A 197 -16.48 15.30 -7.43
C GLU A 197 -15.60 14.90 -6.26
N LYS A 198 -14.62 15.73 -5.86
CA LYS A 198 -13.85 15.50 -4.62
C LYS A 198 -14.73 15.38 -3.39
N GLN A 199 -15.70 16.29 -3.22
CA GLN A 199 -16.63 16.26 -2.09
C GLN A 199 -17.53 15.03 -2.12
N LEU A 200 -18.03 14.66 -3.30
CA LEU A 200 -18.85 13.47 -3.48
C LEU A 200 -18.08 12.21 -3.11
N PHE A 201 -16.84 12.06 -3.61
CA PHE A 201 -15.95 10.94 -3.30
C PHE A 201 -15.70 10.80 -1.80
N LEU A 202 -15.42 11.91 -1.10
CA LEU A 202 -15.21 11.92 0.34
C LEU A 202 -16.46 11.50 1.10
N THR A 203 -17.63 11.97 0.67
CA THR A 203 -18.94 11.63 1.29
C THR A 203 -19.25 10.15 1.15
N GLU A 204 -19.02 9.57 -0.03
CA GLU A 204 -19.22 8.14 -0.30
C GLU A 204 -18.23 7.26 0.48
N SER A 205 -16.98 7.69 0.54
CA SER A 205 -15.93 6.98 1.28
C SER A 205 -16.20 6.95 2.78
N GLN A 206 -16.77 8.03 3.34
CA GLN A 206 -17.19 8.10 4.75
C GLN A 206 -18.31 7.10 5.06
N LYS A 207 -19.28 6.93 4.17
CA LYS A 207 -20.38 5.95 4.34
C LYS A 207 -19.86 4.51 4.36
N LYS A 208 -18.81 4.21 3.60
CA LYS A 208 -18.21 2.86 3.46
C LYS A 208 -17.20 2.50 4.55
N SER A 209 -16.64 3.50 5.26
CA SER A 209 -15.60 3.29 6.29
C SER A 209 -15.65 4.42 7.34
N PRO A 210 -16.44 4.24 8.42
CA PRO A 210 -16.56 5.24 9.50
C PRO A 210 -15.24 5.63 10.15
N ASP A 211 -14.24 4.76 10.16
CA ASP A 211 -12.90 5.01 10.71
C ASP A 211 -12.13 6.14 9.98
N LEU A 212 -12.59 6.51 8.80
CA LEU A 212 -12.03 7.59 7.99
C LEU A 212 -12.15 8.98 8.68
N PHE A 213 -13.18 9.16 9.48
CA PHE A 213 -13.53 10.45 10.10
C PHE A 213 -12.55 10.87 11.20
N PHE A 214 -11.95 9.90 11.90
CA PHE A 214 -11.02 10.19 13.00
C PHE A 214 -9.70 10.79 12.52
N LEU A 215 -9.22 10.41 11.35
CA LEU A 215 -7.93 10.87 10.80
C LEU A 215 -7.99 12.33 10.33
N VAL A 216 -9.10 12.77 9.73
CA VAL A 216 -9.27 14.16 9.28
C VAL A 216 -9.45 15.12 10.45
N LYS A 217 -10.22 14.74 11.49
CA LYS A 217 -10.40 15.55 12.70
C LYS A 217 -9.13 15.70 13.56
N HIS A 218 -8.26 14.69 13.58
CA HIS A 218 -7.00 14.77 14.35
C HIS A 218 -5.97 15.69 13.69
N SER A 219 -5.93 15.72 12.35
CA SER A 219 -5.06 16.65 11.61
C SER A 219 -5.46 18.12 11.82
N LEU A 220 -6.76 18.42 11.95
CA LEU A 220 -7.25 19.77 12.23
C LEU A 220 -6.93 20.26 13.66
N LYS A 221 -6.80 19.36 14.64
CA LYS A 221 -6.46 19.74 16.03
C LYS A 221 -4.97 20.01 16.26
N LEU A 222 -4.08 19.56 15.40
CA LEU A 222 -2.63 19.76 15.51
C LEU A 222 -2.13 21.07 14.87
N VAL A 223 -2.95 21.73 14.06
CA VAL A 223 -2.58 22.98 13.35
C VAL A 223 -3.08 24.24 14.07
N CYS A 224 -3.92 24.10 15.10
CA CYS A 224 -4.46 25.20 15.90
C CYS A 224 -3.79 25.35 17.29
N LYS A 225 -2.51 24.97 17.42
CA LYS A 225 -1.69 25.31 18.58
C LYS A 225 -0.41 26.00 18.17
#